data_78b4a0cf11ca3413d12b85190c93443f
#
_entry.id   78b4a0cf11ca3413d12b85190c93443f
#
_cell.length_a   1.000
_cell.length_b   1.000
_cell.length_c   1.000
_cell.angle_alpha   90.00
_cell.angle_beta   90.00
_cell.angle_gamma   90.00
#
_symmetry.space_group_name_H-M   'P 1'
#
loop_
_entity.id
_entity.type
_entity.pdbx_description
1 polymer ?
#
loop_
_entity_poly.entity_id
_entity_poly.type
_entity_poly.pdbx_seq_one_letter_code
_entity_poly.pdbx_strand_id
1 'polypeptide(L)'
;LRFGWYSLLAGASSAILLLPEIAVLSVSGSAEGGFPKTAEFYFNILAELGRGAAVTSVYTGNDHWPNLYAGAFSLFLVWIYVLNRRISWKEKVPRIAMLAFFLVSFAENQLDYIWHGMHFPQALPGRQSFLYSFVLLSMGFAAVRKRKGTKIWHIAVAAIVSMMLLLLSGWYGDETVTEPVSLVITALFICVYAVTFVLTKITGKKKRLAFAQFAVFVAVAELAINMAATGFG
;
A
#
# COMPACT_ATOMS: atom_id res chain seq x y z
N LEU A 1 -20.29 -22.76 2.49
CA LEU A 1 -20.34 -23.74 3.60
C LEU A 1 -18.97 -24.39 3.84
N ARG A 2 -18.29 -25.00 2.83
CA ARG A 2 -16.97 -25.65 3.03
C ARG A 2 -15.90 -24.70 3.56
N PHE A 3 -15.81 -23.48 3.01
CA PHE A 3 -14.86 -22.46 3.49
C PHE A 3 -15.11 -22.13 4.97
N GLY A 4 -16.38 -21.93 5.38
CA GLY A 4 -16.70 -21.64 6.78
C GLY A 4 -16.27 -22.76 7.74
N TRP A 5 -16.50 -24.04 7.36
CA TRP A 5 -16.05 -25.17 8.17
C TRP A 5 -14.52 -25.25 8.29
N TYR A 6 -13.80 -25.06 7.20
CA TYR A 6 -12.32 -25.05 7.25
C TYR A 6 -11.78 -23.89 8.07
N SER A 7 -12.42 -22.72 7.99
CA SER A 7 -12.04 -21.55 8.80
C SER A 7 -12.28 -21.80 10.29
N LEU A 8 -13.41 -22.43 10.66
CA LEU A 8 -13.69 -22.81 12.04
C LEU A 8 -12.70 -23.86 12.57
N LEU A 9 -12.37 -24.87 11.77
CA LEU A 9 -11.38 -25.88 12.16
C LEU A 9 -9.99 -25.26 12.31
N ALA A 10 -9.59 -24.38 11.41
CA ALA A 10 -8.33 -23.64 11.52
C ALA A 10 -8.29 -22.76 12.77
N GLY A 11 -9.37 -22.03 13.07
CA GLY A 11 -9.50 -21.24 14.30
C GLY A 11 -9.46 -22.11 15.57
N ALA A 12 -10.18 -23.23 15.58
CA ALA A 12 -10.17 -24.17 16.69
C ALA A 12 -8.78 -24.79 16.95
N SER A 13 -8.05 -25.15 15.89
CA SER A 13 -6.68 -25.67 16.03
C SER A 13 -5.69 -24.59 16.51
N SER A 14 -5.92 -23.33 16.14
CA SER A 14 -5.12 -22.19 16.62
C SER A 14 -5.42 -21.80 18.06
N ALA A 15 -6.56 -22.24 18.63
CA ALA A 15 -6.99 -21.87 19.98
C ALA A 15 -5.99 -22.31 21.07
N ILE A 16 -5.22 -23.38 20.85
CA ILE A 16 -4.16 -23.83 21.75
C ILE A 16 -3.11 -22.75 22.00
N LEU A 17 -2.81 -21.93 20.99
CA LEU A 17 -1.87 -20.81 21.10
C LEU A 17 -2.58 -19.51 21.48
N LEU A 18 -3.77 -19.26 20.90
CA LEU A 18 -4.47 -18.00 21.06
C LEU A 18 -5.08 -17.83 22.46
N LEU A 19 -5.60 -18.89 23.08
CA LEU A 19 -6.22 -18.79 24.41
C LEU A 19 -5.22 -18.40 25.51
N PRO A 20 -4.02 -19.01 25.62
CA PRO A 20 -3.00 -18.55 26.56
C PRO A 20 -2.54 -17.11 26.28
N GLU A 21 -2.40 -16.73 25.00
CA GLU A 21 -2.01 -15.37 24.64
C GLU A 21 -3.05 -14.34 25.05
N ILE A 22 -4.34 -14.60 24.80
CA ILE A 22 -5.45 -13.75 25.27
C ILE A 22 -5.46 -13.65 26.80
N ALA A 23 -5.22 -14.75 27.51
CA ALA A 23 -5.14 -14.72 28.97
C ALA A 23 -3.98 -13.87 29.48
N VAL A 24 -2.81 -13.93 28.85
CA VAL A 24 -1.65 -13.09 29.20
C VAL A 24 -1.93 -11.61 28.86
N LEU A 25 -2.49 -11.34 27.70
CA LEU A 25 -2.85 -9.98 27.27
C LEU A 25 -3.87 -9.35 28.21
N SER A 26 -4.84 -10.12 28.74
CA SER A 26 -5.86 -9.62 29.66
C SER A 26 -5.34 -9.12 31.01
N VAL A 27 -4.15 -9.55 31.42
CA VAL A 27 -3.48 -9.13 32.67
C VAL A 27 -2.27 -8.24 32.44
N SER A 28 -1.94 -7.96 31.19
CA SER A 28 -0.86 -7.04 30.80
C SER A 28 -1.36 -5.61 30.64
N GLY A 29 -0.46 -4.62 30.68
CA GLY A 29 -0.81 -3.22 30.41
C GLY A 29 -1.44 -2.97 29.02
N SER A 30 -1.40 -3.95 28.11
CA SER A 30 -2.10 -3.93 26.82
C SER A 30 -3.62 -4.00 26.95
N ALA A 31 -4.14 -4.45 28.10
CA ALA A 31 -5.58 -4.47 28.40
C ALA A 31 -6.12 -3.11 28.93
N GLU A 32 -5.23 -2.16 29.18
CA GLU A 32 -5.59 -0.80 29.60
C GLU A 32 -6.11 -0.03 28.39
N GLY A 33 -7.41 0.24 28.37
CA GLY A 33 -8.09 0.95 27.30
C GLY A 33 -9.17 0.08 26.64
N GLY A 34 -10.42 0.26 27.02
CA GLY A 34 -11.54 -0.43 26.40
C GLY A 34 -11.74 -0.02 24.95
N PHE A 35 -12.65 -0.70 24.25
CA PHE A 35 -13.03 -0.38 22.87
C PHE A 35 -13.42 1.11 22.73
N PRO A 36 -12.89 1.84 21.75
CA PRO A 36 -13.20 3.26 21.55
C PRO A 36 -14.69 3.50 21.38
N LYS A 37 -15.26 4.41 22.18
CA LYS A 37 -16.71 4.71 22.17
C LYS A 37 -17.13 5.52 20.96
N THR A 38 -16.22 6.34 20.43
CA THR A 38 -16.43 7.20 19.25
C THR A 38 -15.47 6.82 18.16
N ALA A 39 -15.93 6.85 16.90
CA ALA A 39 -15.08 6.70 15.74
C ALA A 39 -14.34 8.03 15.50
N GLU A 40 -13.03 8.00 15.57
CA GLU A 40 -12.16 9.16 15.37
C GLU A 40 -11.04 8.83 14.39
N PHE A 41 -10.70 9.80 13.56
CA PHE A 41 -9.60 9.67 12.62
C PHE A 41 -8.34 10.32 13.21
N TYR A 42 -7.23 9.58 13.23
CA TYR A 42 -5.94 10.09 13.69
C TYR A 42 -5.36 11.15 12.76
N PHE A 43 -5.59 11.00 11.46
CA PHE A 43 -5.07 11.88 10.42
C PHE A 43 -5.95 11.86 9.17
N ASN A 44 -5.63 12.77 8.23
CA ASN A 44 -6.30 12.81 6.94
C ASN A 44 -5.84 11.62 6.06
N ILE A 45 -6.81 10.88 5.50
CA ILE A 45 -6.54 9.73 4.61
C ILE A 45 -5.69 10.13 3.38
N LEU A 46 -5.79 11.37 2.90
CA LEU A 46 -4.93 11.84 1.80
C LEU A 46 -3.48 12.03 2.26
N ALA A 47 -3.26 12.44 3.51
CA ALA A 47 -1.92 12.58 4.07
C ALA A 47 -1.19 11.22 4.16
N GLU A 48 -1.89 10.16 4.58
CA GLU A 48 -1.28 8.84 4.73
C GLU A 48 -0.77 8.23 3.40
N LEU A 49 -1.31 8.67 2.25
CA LEU A 49 -0.81 8.22 0.94
C LEU A 49 0.66 8.60 0.71
N GLY A 50 1.14 9.65 1.36
CA GLY A 50 2.55 10.03 1.37
C GLY A 50 3.45 8.98 2.01
N ARG A 51 2.93 8.18 2.95
CA ARG A 51 3.66 7.06 3.55
C ARG A 51 3.99 5.94 2.57
N GLY A 52 3.38 5.96 1.39
CA GLY A 52 3.73 5.10 0.25
C GLY A 52 4.85 5.65 -0.64
N ALA A 53 5.38 6.85 -0.37
CA ALA A 53 6.47 7.43 -1.13
C ALA A 53 7.80 6.72 -0.87
N ALA A 54 8.69 6.72 -1.88
CA ALA A 54 10.03 6.17 -1.76
C ALA A 54 10.89 7.03 -0.80
N VAL A 55 11.82 6.39 -0.10
CA VAL A 55 12.76 7.06 0.83
C VAL A 55 12.05 7.73 2.02
N THR A 56 10.80 7.40 2.28
CA THR A 56 10.12 7.83 3.50
C THR A 56 10.59 7.01 4.69
N SER A 57 11.04 7.67 5.74
CA SER A 57 11.53 7.02 6.97
C SER A 57 10.48 6.08 7.56
N VAL A 58 10.93 4.91 8.04
CA VAL A 58 10.03 3.93 8.69
C VAL A 58 9.48 4.54 9.97
N TYR A 59 8.16 4.59 10.09
CA TYR A 59 7.52 5.10 11.29
C TYR A 59 7.36 4.00 12.33
N THR A 60 7.85 4.26 13.54
CA THR A 60 7.80 3.34 14.69
C THR A 60 7.17 3.96 15.93
N GLY A 61 6.70 5.22 15.82
CA GLY A 61 6.13 5.99 16.93
C GLY A 61 4.66 5.63 17.26
N ASN A 62 4.05 6.48 18.08
CA ASN A 62 2.70 6.26 18.64
C ASN A 62 1.59 7.06 17.92
N ASP A 63 1.93 7.84 16.86
CA ASP A 63 0.94 8.65 16.15
C ASP A 63 0.18 7.87 15.07
N HIS A 64 0.23 6.56 15.12
CA HIS A 64 -0.52 5.60 14.30
C HIS A 64 -0.24 5.63 12.79
N TRP A 65 0.81 6.31 12.30
CA TRP A 65 1.14 6.37 10.88
C TRP A 65 1.56 5.00 10.31
N PRO A 66 0.90 4.50 9.26
CA PRO A 66 1.25 3.21 8.66
C PRO A 66 2.51 3.33 7.79
N ASN A 67 3.18 2.19 7.55
CA ASN A 67 4.26 2.09 6.59
C ASN A 67 3.73 1.43 5.30
N LEU A 68 3.45 2.25 4.27
CA LEU A 68 2.70 1.84 3.06
C LEU A 68 3.57 1.66 1.82
N TYR A 69 4.90 1.86 1.91
CA TYR A 69 5.76 1.76 0.75
C TYR A 69 5.75 0.36 0.13
N ALA A 70 5.35 0.30 -1.13
CA ALA A 70 5.34 -0.93 -1.94
C ALA A 70 5.97 -0.69 -3.34
N GLY A 71 6.82 0.35 -3.44
CA GLY A 71 7.44 0.83 -4.67
C GLY A 71 6.59 1.86 -5.41
N ALA A 72 7.21 2.93 -5.93
CA ALA A 72 6.55 3.93 -6.77
C ALA A 72 5.90 3.30 -8.03
N PHE A 73 6.47 2.19 -8.50
CA PHE A 73 5.91 1.38 -9.56
C PHE A 73 4.49 0.89 -9.24
N SER A 74 4.23 0.49 -8.01
CA SER A 74 2.91 0.01 -7.59
C SER A 74 1.88 1.14 -7.55
N LEU A 75 2.26 2.34 -7.10
CA LEU A 75 1.42 3.54 -7.10
C LEU A 75 0.99 3.95 -8.52
N PHE A 76 1.88 3.80 -9.50
CA PHE A 76 1.58 4.05 -10.91
C PHE A 76 0.71 2.93 -11.51
N LEU A 77 1.02 1.65 -11.23
CA LEU A 77 0.34 0.52 -11.85
C LEU A 77 -1.10 0.32 -11.35
N VAL A 78 -1.43 0.75 -10.14
CA VAL A 78 -2.81 0.68 -9.65
C VAL A 78 -3.77 1.47 -10.56
N TRP A 79 -3.35 2.61 -11.06
CA TRP A 79 -4.16 3.41 -12.01
C TRP A 79 -4.20 2.80 -13.41
N ILE A 80 -3.08 2.19 -13.85
CA ILE A 80 -3.09 1.37 -15.07
C ILE A 80 -4.09 0.21 -14.94
N TYR A 81 -4.18 -0.42 -13.77
CA TYR A 81 -5.15 -1.48 -13.48
C TYR A 81 -6.58 -0.96 -13.58
N VAL A 82 -6.88 0.16 -12.91
CA VAL A 82 -8.22 0.77 -12.90
C VAL A 82 -8.67 1.15 -14.30
N LEU A 83 -7.80 1.75 -15.10
CA LEU A 83 -8.09 2.22 -16.46
C LEU A 83 -8.09 1.09 -17.51
N ASN A 84 -7.55 -0.09 -17.20
CA ASN A 84 -7.39 -1.19 -18.15
C ASN A 84 -8.74 -1.77 -18.58
N ARG A 85 -9.04 -1.71 -19.88
CA ARG A 85 -10.31 -2.17 -20.46
C ARG A 85 -10.47 -3.71 -20.50
N ARG A 86 -9.37 -4.47 -20.34
CA ARG A 86 -9.40 -5.94 -20.31
C ARG A 86 -9.59 -6.53 -18.91
N ILE A 87 -9.68 -5.68 -17.91
CA ILE A 87 -9.97 -6.07 -16.53
C ILE A 87 -11.43 -5.73 -16.26
N SER A 88 -12.21 -6.74 -15.89
CA SER A 88 -13.65 -6.58 -15.63
C SER A 88 -13.91 -5.77 -14.37
N TRP A 89 -15.04 -5.10 -14.30
CA TRP A 89 -15.46 -4.38 -13.09
C TRP A 89 -15.67 -5.33 -11.90
N LYS A 90 -16.05 -6.58 -12.15
CA LYS A 90 -16.15 -7.63 -11.12
C LYS A 90 -14.81 -7.94 -10.46
N GLU A 91 -13.68 -7.77 -11.18
CA GLU A 91 -12.33 -7.90 -10.62
C GLU A 91 -11.82 -6.60 -9.98
N LYS A 92 -12.20 -5.43 -10.53
CA LYS A 92 -11.73 -4.11 -10.06
C LYS A 92 -12.38 -3.72 -8.74
N VAL A 93 -13.72 -3.76 -8.67
CA VAL A 93 -14.47 -3.25 -7.53
C VAL A 93 -14.04 -3.87 -6.20
N PRO A 94 -13.91 -5.20 -6.04
CA PRO A 94 -13.47 -5.77 -4.78
C PRO A 94 -12.08 -5.31 -4.36
N ARG A 95 -11.11 -5.22 -5.31
CA ARG A 95 -9.74 -4.80 -4.98
C ARG A 95 -9.65 -3.33 -4.62
N ILE A 96 -10.37 -2.46 -5.33
CA ILE A 96 -10.47 -1.03 -5.01
C ILE A 96 -11.13 -0.86 -3.64
N ALA A 97 -12.22 -1.58 -3.38
CA ALA A 97 -12.90 -1.54 -2.08
C ALA A 97 -11.98 -2.02 -0.94
N MET A 98 -11.17 -3.07 -1.17
CA MET A 98 -10.18 -3.53 -0.20
C MET A 98 -9.11 -2.47 0.07
N LEU A 99 -8.55 -1.83 -0.97
CA LEU A 99 -7.57 -0.75 -0.76
C LEU A 99 -8.17 0.41 0.02
N ALA A 100 -9.40 0.85 -0.34
CA ALA A 100 -10.10 1.90 0.38
C ALA A 100 -10.39 1.52 1.83
N PHE A 101 -10.80 0.26 2.08
CA PHE A 101 -11.02 -0.26 3.42
C PHE A 101 -9.72 -0.24 4.25
N PHE A 102 -8.58 -0.66 3.68
CA PHE A 102 -7.31 -0.61 4.39
C PHE A 102 -6.90 0.83 4.74
N LEU A 103 -7.02 1.78 3.80
CA LEU A 103 -6.72 3.19 4.07
C LEU A 103 -7.60 3.73 5.22
N VAL A 104 -8.91 3.47 5.21
CA VAL A 104 -9.77 3.84 6.32
C VAL A 104 -9.34 3.15 7.62
N SER A 105 -8.96 1.86 7.55
CA SER A 105 -8.61 1.07 8.74
C SER A 105 -7.27 1.44 9.37
N PHE A 106 -6.38 2.11 8.65
CA PHE A 106 -5.16 2.66 9.22
C PHE A 106 -5.42 3.99 9.94
N ALA A 107 -6.36 4.77 9.45
CA ALA A 107 -6.63 6.10 9.94
C ALA A 107 -7.67 6.15 11.08
N GLU A 108 -8.53 5.13 11.22
CA GLU A 108 -9.69 5.14 12.13
C GLU A 108 -9.43 4.26 13.36
N ASN A 109 -9.67 4.80 14.55
CA ASN A 109 -9.28 4.25 15.84
C ASN A 109 -9.95 2.91 16.20
N GLN A 110 -11.23 2.69 15.85
CA GLN A 110 -11.93 1.44 16.17
C GLN A 110 -11.43 0.28 15.32
N LEU A 111 -11.17 0.53 14.04
CA LEU A 111 -10.61 -0.46 13.13
C LEU A 111 -9.16 -0.76 13.48
N ASP A 112 -8.36 0.26 13.82
CA ASP A 112 -6.99 0.10 14.30
C ASP A 112 -6.95 -0.79 15.56
N TYR A 113 -7.80 -0.53 16.54
CA TYR A 113 -7.96 -1.33 17.75
C TYR A 113 -8.27 -2.81 17.45
N ILE A 114 -9.19 -3.06 16.49
CA ILE A 114 -9.56 -4.43 16.07
C ILE A 114 -8.37 -5.14 15.42
N TRP A 115 -7.65 -4.46 14.52
CA TRP A 115 -6.50 -5.03 13.81
C TRP A 115 -5.33 -5.37 14.74
N HIS A 116 -5.21 -4.66 15.85
CA HIS A 116 -4.17 -4.91 16.86
C HIS A 116 -4.60 -5.88 17.97
N GLY A 117 -5.65 -6.67 17.74
CA GLY A 117 -6.09 -7.70 18.69
C GLY A 117 -6.81 -7.13 19.90
N MET A 118 -7.66 -6.14 19.71
CA MET A 118 -8.46 -5.46 20.74
C MET A 118 -7.61 -4.67 21.75
N HIS A 119 -6.53 -4.04 21.28
CA HIS A 119 -5.75 -3.07 22.05
C HIS A 119 -5.12 -2.03 21.10
N PHE A 120 -4.65 -0.91 21.65
CA PHE A 120 -3.90 0.06 20.87
C PHE A 120 -2.42 -0.34 20.74
N PRO A 121 -1.81 -0.18 19.56
CA PRO A 121 -0.37 -0.42 19.40
C PRO A 121 0.42 0.63 20.18
N GLN A 122 1.39 0.19 20.98
CA GLN A 122 2.34 1.07 21.66
C GLN A 122 3.51 1.47 20.76
N ALA A 123 3.69 0.77 19.65
CA ALA A 123 4.70 1.02 18.61
C ALA A 123 4.35 0.20 17.37
N LEU A 124 4.95 0.54 16.22
CA LEU A 124 4.75 -0.16 14.95
C LEU A 124 3.27 -0.25 14.55
N PRO A 125 2.58 0.87 14.38
CA PRO A 125 1.18 0.89 13.97
C PRO A 125 1.00 0.36 12.54
N GLY A 126 -0.24 0.03 12.18
CA GLY A 126 -0.57 -0.39 10.83
C GLY A 126 0.10 -1.71 10.40
N ARG A 127 0.26 -2.67 11.33
CA ARG A 127 0.90 -3.98 11.05
C ARG A 127 0.27 -4.73 9.89
N GLN A 128 -1.02 -4.52 9.63
CA GLN A 128 -1.75 -5.08 8.48
C GLN A 128 -1.38 -4.44 7.12
N SER A 129 -0.46 -3.47 7.07
CA SER A 129 -0.01 -2.81 5.83
C SER A 129 0.56 -3.76 4.77
N PHE A 130 1.07 -4.94 5.18
CA PHE A 130 1.49 -5.97 4.24
C PHE A 130 0.33 -6.52 3.39
N LEU A 131 -0.91 -6.55 3.93
CA LEU A 131 -2.11 -6.94 3.17
C LEU A 131 -2.46 -5.87 2.12
N TYR A 132 -2.38 -4.59 2.49
CA TYR A 132 -2.53 -3.49 1.55
C TYR A 132 -1.50 -3.59 0.40
N SER A 133 -0.23 -3.77 0.75
CA SER A 133 0.86 -3.93 -0.22
C SER A 133 0.63 -5.14 -1.13
N PHE A 134 0.15 -6.26 -0.59
CA PHE A 134 -0.18 -7.45 -1.38
C PHE A 134 -1.30 -7.18 -2.40
N VAL A 135 -2.38 -6.49 -1.99
CA VAL A 135 -3.47 -6.13 -2.91
C VAL A 135 -2.94 -5.19 -3.99
N LEU A 136 -2.18 -4.16 -3.62
CA LEU A 136 -1.59 -3.19 -4.53
C LEU A 136 -0.70 -3.86 -5.59
N LEU A 137 0.22 -4.74 -5.15
CA LEU A 137 1.10 -5.50 -6.02
C LEU A 137 0.33 -6.49 -6.91
N SER A 138 -0.73 -7.14 -6.39
CA SER A 138 -1.58 -8.03 -7.18
C SER A 138 -2.31 -7.29 -8.31
N MET A 139 -2.74 -6.04 -8.05
CA MET A 139 -3.34 -5.17 -9.08
C MET A 139 -2.30 -4.76 -10.11
N GLY A 140 -1.10 -4.38 -9.68
CA GLY A 140 0.02 -4.06 -10.55
C GLY A 140 0.39 -5.22 -11.47
N PHE A 141 0.52 -6.42 -10.93
CA PHE A 141 0.77 -7.64 -11.70
C PHE A 141 -0.33 -7.90 -12.75
N ALA A 142 -1.60 -7.78 -12.37
CA ALA A 142 -2.71 -7.94 -13.31
C ALA A 142 -2.70 -6.88 -14.42
N ALA A 143 -2.32 -5.63 -14.11
CA ALA A 143 -2.17 -4.56 -15.08
C ALA A 143 -1.08 -4.88 -16.13
N VAL A 144 0.09 -5.34 -15.68
CA VAL A 144 1.20 -5.73 -16.56
C VAL A 144 0.82 -6.96 -17.40
N ARG A 145 0.25 -7.98 -16.79
CA ARG A 145 -0.20 -9.20 -17.49
C ARG A 145 -1.24 -8.90 -18.58
N LYS A 146 -2.22 -8.03 -18.28
CA LYS A 146 -3.28 -7.63 -19.22
C LYS A 146 -2.94 -6.34 -20.00
N ARG A 147 -1.66 -5.97 -20.16
CA ARG A 147 -1.17 -4.70 -20.76
C ARG A 147 -1.77 -4.35 -22.13
N LYS A 148 -2.24 -5.34 -22.90
CA LYS A 148 -2.92 -5.10 -24.18
C LYS A 148 -4.21 -4.27 -24.04
N GLY A 149 -4.81 -4.23 -22.87
CA GLY A 149 -5.98 -3.40 -22.56
C GLY A 149 -5.66 -1.96 -22.18
N THR A 150 -4.37 -1.61 -22.04
CA THR A 150 -3.90 -0.26 -21.70
C THR A 150 -3.62 0.53 -22.98
N LYS A 151 -4.15 1.73 -23.11
CA LYS A 151 -3.84 2.72 -24.16
C LYS A 151 -2.78 3.70 -23.67
N ILE A 152 -2.15 4.45 -24.58
CA ILE A 152 -1.12 5.45 -24.22
C ILE A 152 -1.70 6.53 -23.29
N TRP A 153 -2.90 7.02 -23.56
CA TRP A 153 -3.53 8.01 -22.70
C TRP A 153 -3.83 7.48 -21.29
N HIS A 154 -4.06 6.14 -21.12
CA HIS A 154 -4.18 5.55 -19.77
C HIS A 154 -2.89 5.72 -18.97
N ILE A 155 -1.72 5.64 -19.65
CA ILE A 155 -0.40 5.83 -19.02
C ILE A 155 -0.26 7.27 -18.54
N ALA A 156 -0.61 8.24 -19.40
CA ALA A 156 -0.55 9.65 -19.04
C ALA A 156 -1.49 9.96 -17.85
N VAL A 157 -2.74 9.50 -17.90
CA VAL A 157 -3.70 9.70 -16.80
C VAL A 157 -3.20 9.03 -15.52
N ALA A 158 -2.67 7.80 -15.60
CA ALA A 158 -2.12 7.11 -14.43
C ALA A 158 -0.98 7.90 -13.78
N ALA A 159 -0.05 8.44 -14.57
CA ALA A 159 1.04 9.27 -14.06
C ALA A 159 0.52 10.56 -13.42
N ILE A 160 -0.39 11.27 -14.11
CA ILE A 160 -0.98 12.52 -13.59
C ILE A 160 -1.71 12.27 -12.27
N VAL A 161 -2.54 11.23 -12.18
CA VAL A 161 -3.29 10.93 -10.96
C VAL A 161 -2.35 10.53 -9.82
N SER A 162 -1.32 9.72 -10.10
CA SER A 162 -0.32 9.37 -9.08
C SER A 162 0.41 10.60 -8.56
N MET A 163 0.83 11.51 -9.44
CA MET A 163 1.48 12.77 -9.03
C MET A 163 0.55 13.69 -8.27
N MET A 164 -0.70 13.80 -8.72
CA MET A 164 -1.71 14.60 -8.02
C MET A 164 -1.94 14.10 -6.60
N LEU A 165 -2.02 12.78 -6.39
CA LEU A 165 -2.16 12.20 -5.06
C LEU A 165 -0.93 12.42 -4.19
N LEU A 166 0.29 12.36 -4.75
CA LEU A 166 1.51 12.72 -4.03
C LEU A 166 1.51 14.21 -3.62
N LEU A 167 1.09 15.11 -4.51
CA LEU A 167 0.98 16.53 -4.18
C LEU A 167 -0.07 16.77 -3.09
N LEU A 168 -1.23 16.10 -3.18
CA LEU A 168 -2.27 16.18 -2.16
C LEU A 168 -1.79 15.62 -0.82
N SER A 169 -1.04 14.53 -0.83
CA SER A 169 -0.48 13.97 0.41
C SER A 169 0.52 14.92 1.07
N GLY A 170 1.33 15.62 0.30
CA GLY A 170 2.21 16.68 0.82
C GLY A 170 1.45 17.90 1.31
N TRP A 171 0.32 18.25 0.67
CA TRP A 171 -0.51 19.40 1.08
C TRP A 171 -1.26 19.16 2.40
N TYR A 172 -1.78 17.94 2.60
CA TYR A 172 -2.54 17.56 3.80
C TYR A 172 -1.67 16.91 4.88
N GLY A 173 -0.43 16.51 4.55
CA GLY A 173 0.51 15.86 5.46
C GLY A 173 1.38 16.87 6.20
N ASP A 174 2.03 16.36 7.24
CA ASP A 174 3.08 17.06 7.97
C ASP A 174 4.45 16.64 7.38
N GLU A 175 5.39 17.58 7.25
CA GLU A 175 6.76 17.34 6.78
C GLU A 175 7.52 16.34 7.68
N THR A 176 7.14 16.24 8.96
CA THR A 176 7.69 15.26 9.90
C THR A 176 7.30 13.81 9.57
N VAL A 177 6.23 13.64 8.79
CA VAL A 177 5.68 12.31 8.45
C VAL A 177 6.03 11.90 7.02
N THR A 178 6.09 12.86 6.09
CA THR A 178 6.46 12.62 4.71
C THR A 178 7.34 13.76 4.21
N GLU A 179 8.62 13.49 4.07
CA GLU A 179 9.59 14.48 3.63
C GLU A 179 9.31 14.92 2.18
N PRO A 180 9.37 16.22 1.85
CA PRO A 180 9.17 16.71 0.48
C PRO A 180 10.13 16.06 -0.54
N VAL A 181 11.35 15.72 -0.12
CA VAL A 181 12.33 15.03 -0.96
C VAL A 181 11.83 13.65 -1.39
N SER A 182 11.15 12.91 -0.49
CA SER A 182 10.56 11.59 -0.78
C SER A 182 9.47 11.69 -1.86
N LEU A 183 8.66 12.74 -1.82
CA LEU A 183 7.64 13.00 -2.84
C LEU A 183 8.26 13.28 -4.21
N VAL A 184 9.33 14.11 -4.25
CA VAL A 184 10.05 14.42 -5.50
C VAL A 184 10.71 13.17 -6.08
N ILE A 185 11.41 12.39 -5.27
CA ILE A 185 12.05 11.13 -5.70
C ILE A 185 11.00 10.17 -6.27
N THR A 186 9.87 10.02 -5.58
CA THR A 186 8.77 9.16 -6.04
C THR A 186 8.19 9.64 -7.37
N ALA A 187 7.99 10.94 -7.52
CA ALA A 187 7.52 11.53 -8.78
C ALA A 187 8.49 11.26 -9.93
N LEU A 188 9.80 11.36 -9.69
CA LEU A 188 10.81 11.02 -10.69
C LEU A 188 10.74 9.55 -11.11
N PHE A 189 10.61 8.62 -10.17
CA PHE A 189 10.41 7.20 -10.49
C PHE A 189 9.13 6.98 -11.30
N ILE A 190 8.02 7.60 -10.93
CA ILE A 190 6.76 7.52 -11.69
C ILE A 190 6.95 8.01 -13.13
N CYS A 191 7.67 9.12 -13.35
CA CYS A 191 8.00 9.61 -14.68
C CYS A 191 8.79 8.56 -15.49
N VAL A 192 9.83 7.98 -14.90
CA VAL A 192 10.67 6.96 -15.56
C VAL A 192 9.82 5.75 -15.93
N TYR A 193 8.95 5.26 -15.03
CA TYR A 193 8.05 4.15 -15.33
C TYR A 193 7.04 4.50 -16.42
N ALA A 194 6.44 5.68 -16.39
CA ALA A 194 5.48 6.11 -17.39
C ALA A 194 6.13 6.17 -18.79
N VAL A 195 7.31 6.80 -18.90
CA VAL A 195 8.07 6.85 -20.15
C VAL A 195 8.44 5.45 -20.65
N THR A 196 8.97 4.62 -19.76
CA THR A 196 9.33 3.23 -20.08
C THR A 196 8.11 2.44 -20.55
N PHE A 197 6.96 2.62 -19.90
CA PHE A 197 5.71 1.94 -20.27
C PHE A 197 5.21 2.42 -21.66
N VAL A 198 5.32 3.70 -21.98
CA VAL A 198 5.03 4.23 -23.33
C VAL A 198 5.97 3.60 -24.35
N LEU A 199 7.28 3.56 -24.08
CA LEU A 199 8.27 2.98 -24.99
C LEU A 199 7.99 1.50 -25.27
N THR A 200 7.53 0.72 -24.27
CA THR A 200 7.10 -0.66 -24.51
C THR A 200 5.89 -0.76 -25.44
N LYS A 201 5.09 0.29 -25.59
CA LYS A 201 3.90 0.33 -26.45
C LYS A 201 4.21 0.67 -27.90
N ILE A 202 5.10 1.63 -28.10
CA ILE A 202 5.38 2.20 -29.45
C ILE A 202 6.50 1.47 -30.18
N THR A 203 7.28 0.61 -29.49
CA THR A 203 8.45 -0.05 -30.09
C THR A 203 8.19 -1.48 -30.51
N GLY A 204 9.00 -1.99 -31.45
CA GLY A 204 8.96 -3.38 -31.91
C GLY A 204 9.41 -4.39 -30.85
N LYS A 205 9.19 -5.68 -31.11
CA LYS A 205 9.34 -6.78 -30.13
C LYS A 205 10.69 -6.80 -29.39
N LYS A 206 11.83 -6.60 -30.11
CA LYS A 206 13.17 -6.62 -29.50
C LYS A 206 13.36 -5.45 -28.52
N LYS A 207 13.08 -4.21 -28.96
CA LYS A 207 13.21 -3.01 -28.12
C LYS A 207 12.23 -3.04 -26.96
N ARG A 208 11.01 -3.56 -27.15
CA ARG A 208 10.03 -3.73 -26.09
C ARG A 208 10.52 -4.62 -24.95
N LEU A 209 11.23 -5.72 -25.26
CA LEU A 209 11.83 -6.56 -24.22
C LEU A 209 12.89 -5.80 -23.44
N ALA A 210 13.78 -5.06 -24.14
CA ALA A 210 14.80 -4.25 -23.49
C ALA A 210 14.19 -3.19 -22.55
N PHE A 211 13.12 -2.50 -22.94
CA PHE A 211 12.45 -1.54 -22.07
C PHE A 211 11.74 -2.23 -20.89
N ALA A 212 11.18 -3.42 -21.06
CA ALA A 212 10.62 -4.19 -19.95
C ALA A 212 11.71 -4.62 -18.95
N GLN A 213 12.88 -5.05 -19.44
CA GLN A 213 14.04 -5.36 -18.58
C GLN A 213 14.56 -4.10 -17.87
N PHE A 214 14.61 -2.97 -18.58
CA PHE A 214 14.97 -1.70 -17.97
C PHE A 214 14.01 -1.29 -16.85
N ALA A 215 12.68 -1.48 -17.03
CA ALA A 215 11.72 -1.22 -15.96
C ALA A 215 11.96 -2.09 -14.72
N VAL A 216 12.33 -3.36 -14.91
CA VAL A 216 12.70 -4.25 -13.80
C VAL A 216 13.98 -3.76 -13.12
N PHE A 217 14.99 -3.38 -13.90
CA PHE A 217 16.23 -2.80 -13.36
C PHE A 217 15.96 -1.56 -12.52
N VAL A 218 15.13 -0.64 -13.03
CA VAL A 218 14.73 0.59 -12.29
C VAL A 218 14.01 0.22 -10.98
N ALA A 219 13.11 -0.79 -11.01
CA ALA A 219 12.41 -1.21 -9.80
C ALA A 219 13.37 -1.82 -8.76
N VAL A 220 14.36 -2.61 -9.17
CA VAL A 220 15.39 -3.13 -8.27
C VAL A 220 16.25 -2.01 -7.72
N ALA A 221 16.65 -1.05 -8.55
CA ALA A 221 17.43 0.12 -8.12
C ALA A 221 16.62 1.00 -7.14
N GLU A 222 15.34 1.24 -7.41
CA GLU A 222 14.44 1.96 -6.50
C GLU A 222 14.38 1.28 -5.13
N LEU A 223 14.15 -0.04 -5.10
CA LEU A 223 14.08 -0.80 -3.85
C LEU A 223 15.41 -0.78 -3.10
N ALA A 224 16.54 -0.88 -3.80
CA ALA A 224 17.88 -0.80 -3.19
C ALA A 224 18.15 0.59 -2.59
N ILE A 225 17.80 1.66 -3.31
CA ILE A 225 17.90 3.04 -2.82
C ILE A 225 17.02 3.23 -1.59
N ASN A 226 15.76 2.78 -1.66
CA ASN A 226 14.84 2.86 -0.52
C ASN A 226 15.40 2.12 0.71
N MET A 227 15.87 0.89 0.53
CA MET A 227 16.43 0.08 1.61
C MET A 227 17.69 0.74 2.20
N ALA A 228 18.57 1.30 1.37
CA ALA A 228 19.77 2.00 1.83
C ALA A 228 19.42 3.26 2.63
N ALA A 229 18.38 4.00 2.20
CA ALA A 229 17.97 5.23 2.87
C ALA A 229 17.16 5.00 4.16
N THR A 230 16.39 3.89 4.25
CA THR A 230 15.45 3.66 5.36
C THR A 230 15.82 2.50 6.26
N GLY A 231 16.78 1.65 5.86
CA GLY A 231 17.14 0.41 6.57
C GLY A 231 18.40 0.47 7.40
N PHE A 232 19.18 1.55 7.33
CA PHE A 232 20.47 1.74 8.02
C PHE A 232 20.49 2.98 8.94
N GLY A 233 19.30 3.51 9.29
CA GLY A 233 19.12 4.61 10.22
C GLY A 233 18.99 4.15 11.66
#